data_d81fb2d14ef02ce14271de7731f40f2c
#
_entry.id   d81fb2d14ef02ce14271de7731f40f2c
#
_cell.length_a   1.000
_cell.length_b   1.000
_cell.length_c   1.000
_cell.angle_alpha   90.00
_cell.angle_beta   90.00
_cell.angle_gamma   90.00
#
_symmetry.space_group_name_H-M   'P 1'
#
loop_
_entity.id
_entity.type
_entity.pdbx_description
1 polymer ?
#
loop_
_entity_poly.entity_id
_entity_poly.type
_entity_poly.pdbx_seq_one_letter_code
_entity_poly.pdbx_strand_id
1 'polypeptide(L)'
;MHALVIKTSVLKDNNIVIDEKCFYVDVEYVMFPVPFVNKVTFFDLHVYMYRLALSTQSVSILGFQKHINDHLRVTFHMFDFYRDYISSDKADSAKADYMRTCIADLIITQSAIYSSYPDSDMENRKRFMEFDRKAKELSPEIYE
;
A
#
# COMPACT_ATOMS: atom_id res chain seq x y z
N MET A 1 -5.62 -1.15 9.40
CA MET A 1 -6.53 0.02 9.29
C MET A 1 -7.64 0.03 10.34
N HIS A 2 -8.45 -1.01 10.53
CA HIS A 2 -9.71 -0.99 11.32
C HIS A 2 -9.61 -0.54 12.79
N ALA A 3 -8.42 -0.54 13.39
CA ALA A 3 -8.16 -0.06 14.74
C ALA A 3 -7.32 1.24 14.77
N LEU A 4 -7.07 1.85 13.61
CA LEU A 4 -6.29 3.08 13.50
C LEU A 4 -7.22 4.30 13.60
N VAL A 5 -6.89 5.23 14.51
CA VAL A 5 -7.56 6.50 14.68
C VAL A 5 -6.55 7.62 14.45
N ILE A 6 -6.85 8.54 13.56
CA ILE A 6 -5.98 9.67 13.21
C ILE A 6 -6.71 10.96 13.54
N LYS A 7 -6.00 11.93 14.15
CA LYS A 7 -6.58 13.26 14.35
C LYS A 7 -6.94 13.88 13.01
N THR A 8 -8.16 14.37 12.89
CA THR A 8 -8.66 15.02 11.66
C THR A 8 -7.77 16.17 11.19
N SER A 9 -7.15 16.92 12.12
CA SER A 9 -6.20 17.99 11.80
C SER A 9 -4.98 17.46 11.04
N VAL A 10 -4.45 16.28 11.37
CA VAL A 10 -3.31 15.69 10.62
C VAL A 10 -3.68 15.50 9.15
N LEU A 11 -4.90 15.07 8.88
CA LEU A 11 -5.37 14.86 7.50
C LEU A 11 -5.63 16.19 6.77
N LYS A 12 -6.38 17.10 7.42
CA LYS A 12 -6.81 18.36 6.81
C LYS A 12 -5.68 19.38 6.63
N ASP A 13 -4.86 19.59 7.68
CA ASP A 13 -3.82 20.61 7.67
C ASP A 13 -2.67 20.24 6.71
N ASN A 14 -2.54 18.95 6.35
CA ASN A 14 -1.54 18.46 5.41
C ASN A 14 -2.13 18.08 4.04
N ASN A 15 -3.39 18.44 3.78
CA ASN A 15 -4.08 18.17 2.51
C ASN A 15 -3.99 16.70 2.07
N ILE A 16 -4.09 15.76 3.01
CA ILE A 16 -4.05 14.33 2.69
C ILE A 16 -5.35 13.95 2.00
N VAL A 17 -5.23 13.55 0.74
CA VAL A 17 -6.31 13.09 -0.12
C VAL A 17 -6.07 11.63 -0.46
N ILE A 18 -7.08 10.82 -0.29
CA ILE A 18 -7.09 9.38 -0.60
C ILE A 18 -7.76 9.19 -1.96
N ASP A 19 -7.30 8.25 -2.74
CA ASP A 19 -7.88 7.92 -4.04
C ASP A 19 -9.36 7.56 -3.92
N GLU A 20 -10.18 8.13 -4.80
CA GLU A 20 -11.60 7.83 -4.86
C GLU A 20 -11.92 6.76 -5.91
N LYS A 21 -13.00 6.01 -5.69
CA LYS A 21 -13.47 4.95 -6.59
C LYS A 21 -12.40 3.91 -6.91
N CYS A 22 -11.58 3.59 -5.93
CA CYS A 22 -10.47 2.68 -6.01
C CYS A 22 -10.49 1.73 -4.82
N PHE A 23 -10.18 0.45 -5.02
CA PHE A 23 -10.00 -0.52 -3.95
C PHE A 23 -8.59 -0.38 -3.33
N TYR A 24 -8.42 -0.89 -2.11
CA TYR A 24 -7.13 -0.96 -1.39
C TYR A 24 -6.54 0.39 -0.93
N VAL A 25 -7.30 1.46 -0.98
CA VAL A 25 -6.90 2.81 -0.52
C VAL A 25 -6.71 2.91 1.01
N ASP A 26 -7.05 1.86 1.73
CA ASP A 26 -6.79 1.75 3.16
C ASP A 26 -5.29 1.81 3.49
N VAL A 27 -4.42 1.39 2.59
CA VAL A 27 -2.96 1.54 2.76
C VAL A 27 -2.51 2.99 2.64
N GLU A 28 -3.16 3.80 1.79
CA GLU A 28 -2.94 5.24 1.71
C GLU A 28 -3.32 5.93 3.02
N TYR A 29 -4.47 5.56 3.59
CA TYR A 29 -4.91 6.06 4.89
C TYR A 29 -3.93 5.76 6.02
N VAL A 30 -3.21 4.63 5.93
CA VAL A 30 -2.18 4.24 6.90
C VAL A 30 -0.87 4.99 6.65
N MET A 31 -0.43 5.13 5.41
CA MET A 31 0.92 5.61 5.09
C MET A 31 1.01 7.14 4.94
N PHE A 32 0.06 7.79 4.26
CA PHE A 32 0.15 9.23 3.98
C PHE A 32 0.24 10.13 5.23
N PRO A 33 -0.36 9.79 6.38
CA PRO A 33 -0.19 10.57 7.60
C PRO A 33 1.20 10.43 8.26
N VAL A 34 1.97 9.38 7.94
CA VAL A 34 3.22 9.04 8.63
C VAL A 34 4.21 10.21 8.71
N PRO A 35 4.48 10.99 7.65
CA PRO A 35 5.37 12.14 7.72
C PRO A 35 5.00 13.16 8.80
N PHE A 36 3.72 13.29 9.09
CA PHE A 36 3.14 14.34 9.94
C PHE A 36 2.83 13.87 11.36
N VAL A 37 2.94 12.58 11.64
CA VAL A 37 2.68 12.01 12.97
C VAL A 37 3.92 12.16 13.86
N ASN A 38 3.72 12.77 15.05
CA ASN A 38 4.76 12.96 16.05
C ASN A 38 4.55 12.12 17.31
N LYS A 39 3.33 11.68 17.56
CA LYS A 39 2.98 10.87 18.73
C LYS A 39 1.99 9.78 18.33
N VAL A 40 2.26 8.57 18.81
CA VAL A 40 1.37 7.42 18.70
C VAL A 40 1.03 6.95 20.09
N THR A 41 -0.24 6.66 20.33
CA THR A 41 -0.71 6.04 21.58
C THR A 41 -1.32 4.69 21.24
N PHE A 42 -0.86 3.68 21.90
CA PHE A 42 -1.41 2.33 21.78
C PHE A 42 -2.39 2.05 22.91
N PHE A 43 -3.52 1.46 22.56
CA PHE A 43 -4.54 0.99 23.51
C PHE A 43 -4.69 -0.52 23.35
N ASP A 44 -4.49 -1.27 24.43
CA ASP A 44 -4.71 -2.72 24.44
C ASP A 44 -6.22 -3.02 24.60
N LEU A 45 -6.98 -2.74 23.55
CA LEU A 45 -8.43 -2.91 23.52
C LEU A 45 -8.84 -3.62 22.23
N HIS A 46 -9.74 -4.59 22.34
CA HIS A 46 -10.38 -5.22 21.19
C HIS A 46 -11.49 -4.32 20.64
N VAL A 47 -11.15 -3.46 19.66
CA VAL A 47 -12.11 -2.51 19.07
C VAL A 47 -12.74 -3.00 17.77
N TYR A 48 -12.17 -4.04 17.15
CA TYR A 48 -12.66 -4.57 15.89
C TYR A 48 -12.37 -6.06 15.71
N MET A 49 -13.37 -6.81 15.24
CA MET A 49 -13.24 -8.22 14.89
C MET A 49 -13.39 -8.37 13.38
N TYR A 50 -12.29 -8.63 12.69
CA TYR A 50 -12.29 -8.81 11.24
C TYR A 50 -12.66 -10.25 10.86
N ARG A 51 -13.81 -10.41 10.15
CA ARG A 51 -14.21 -11.70 9.62
C ARG A 51 -13.43 -12.00 8.36
N LEU A 52 -12.61 -13.04 8.40
CA LEU A 52 -11.80 -13.50 7.26
C LEU A 52 -12.51 -14.60 6.46
N ALA A 53 -11.96 -14.91 5.28
CA ALA A 53 -12.28 -16.06 4.44
C ALA A 53 -13.69 -16.06 3.79
N LEU A 54 -14.29 -14.91 3.55
CA LEU A 54 -15.43 -14.82 2.66
C LEU A 54 -14.94 -14.64 1.21
N SER A 55 -15.38 -15.51 0.31
CA SER A 55 -15.00 -15.47 -1.11
C SER A 55 -15.42 -14.17 -1.84
N THR A 56 -16.37 -13.45 -1.26
CA THR A 56 -16.89 -12.16 -1.78
C THR A 56 -16.08 -10.95 -1.30
N GLN A 57 -15.08 -11.14 -0.42
CA GLN A 57 -14.24 -10.04 0.05
C GLN A 57 -13.25 -9.59 -1.03
N SER A 58 -12.93 -8.28 -1.05
CA SER A 58 -11.91 -7.71 -1.95
C SER A 58 -10.52 -8.33 -1.75
N VAL A 59 -10.22 -8.81 -0.56
CA VAL A 59 -8.98 -9.52 -0.20
C VAL A 59 -9.01 -11.02 -0.51
N SER A 60 -10.03 -11.54 -1.17
CA SER A 60 -10.01 -12.89 -1.74
C SER A 60 -9.19 -12.93 -3.03
N ILE A 61 -8.69 -14.09 -3.45
CA ILE A 61 -7.95 -14.24 -4.72
C ILE A 61 -8.75 -13.67 -5.90
N LEU A 62 -10.02 -14.03 -6.02
CA LEU A 62 -10.90 -13.51 -7.07
C LEU A 62 -11.13 -12.00 -6.96
N GLY A 63 -11.22 -11.47 -5.74
CA GLY A 63 -11.33 -10.05 -5.47
C GLY A 63 -10.07 -9.31 -5.93
N PHE A 64 -8.89 -9.80 -5.60
CA PHE A 64 -7.62 -9.24 -6.04
C PHE A 64 -7.46 -9.28 -7.55
N GLN A 65 -7.77 -10.42 -8.19
CA GLN A 65 -7.73 -10.53 -9.67
C GLN A 65 -8.67 -9.54 -10.35
N LYS A 66 -9.89 -9.38 -9.82
CA LYS A 66 -10.89 -8.43 -10.35
C LYS A 66 -10.43 -6.98 -10.23
N HIS A 67 -9.73 -6.63 -9.15
CA HIS A 67 -9.31 -5.26 -8.82
C HIS A 67 -7.78 -5.07 -8.93
N ILE A 68 -7.10 -5.88 -9.74
CA ILE A 68 -5.64 -5.84 -9.90
C ILE A 68 -5.13 -4.46 -10.33
N ASN A 69 -5.87 -3.74 -11.15
CA ASN A 69 -5.48 -2.41 -11.61
C ASN A 69 -5.60 -1.36 -10.50
N ASP A 70 -6.57 -1.50 -9.60
CA ASP A 70 -6.68 -0.64 -8.42
C ASP A 70 -5.50 -0.86 -7.49
N HIS A 71 -5.13 -2.13 -7.25
CA HIS A 71 -3.97 -2.45 -6.43
C HIS A 71 -2.67 -1.91 -7.04
N LEU A 72 -2.48 -2.03 -8.36
CA LEU A 72 -1.36 -1.43 -9.09
C LEU A 72 -1.31 0.08 -8.93
N ARG A 73 -2.45 0.75 -9.12
CA ARG A 73 -2.57 2.20 -8.99
C ARG A 73 -2.14 2.67 -7.61
N VAL A 74 -2.70 2.06 -6.57
CA VAL A 74 -2.37 2.37 -5.19
C VAL A 74 -0.89 2.09 -4.92
N THR A 75 -0.37 0.95 -5.35
CA THR A 75 1.05 0.60 -5.17
C THR A 75 1.97 1.68 -5.77
N PHE A 76 1.73 2.12 -7.01
CA PHE A 76 2.55 3.16 -7.62
C PHE A 76 2.37 4.55 -6.99
N HIS A 77 1.17 4.88 -6.54
CA HIS A 77 0.93 6.12 -5.78
C HIS A 77 1.74 6.13 -4.46
N MET A 78 1.85 4.97 -3.80
CA MET A 78 2.67 4.82 -2.60
C MET A 78 4.17 4.99 -2.90
N PHE A 79 4.67 4.48 -4.03
CA PHE A 79 6.04 4.71 -4.48
C PHE A 79 6.33 6.19 -4.71
N ASP A 80 5.46 6.89 -5.43
CA ASP A 80 5.62 8.31 -5.71
C ASP A 80 5.65 9.13 -4.42
N PHE A 81 4.71 8.86 -3.51
CA PHE A 81 4.66 9.52 -2.20
C PHE A 81 5.92 9.27 -1.36
N TYR A 82 6.41 8.03 -1.32
CA TYR A 82 7.64 7.67 -0.61
C TYR A 82 8.85 8.41 -1.19
N ARG A 83 9.01 8.38 -2.50
CA ARG A 83 10.12 9.06 -3.19
C ARG A 83 10.11 10.57 -2.92
N ASP A 84 8.96 11.20 -2.97
CA ASP A 84 8.82 12.62 -2.67
C ASP A 84 9.18 12.91 -1.22
N TYR A 85 8.77 12.03 -0.30
CA TYR A 85 9.11 12.15 1.12
C TYR A 85 10.61 12.05 1.36
N ILE A 86 11.29 11.01 0.87
CA ILE A 86 12.73 10.81 1.10
C ILE A 86 13.60 11.89 0.43
N SER A 87 13.07 12.54 -0.61
CA SER A 87 13.75 13.67 -1.29
C SER A 87 13.55 15.00 -0.56
N SER A 88 12.73 15.04 0.48
CA SER A 88 12.44 16.26 1.23
C SER A 88 13.43 16.50 2.37
N ASP A 89 13.65 17.76 2.73
CA ASP A 89 14.46 18.16 3.90
C ASP A 89 13.87 17.67 5.25
N LYS A 90 12.65 17.14 5.24
CA LYS A 90 11.92 16.66 6.43
C LYS A 90 11.96 15.15 6.57
N ALA A 91 12.72 14.46 5.71
CA ALA A 91 12.81 13.00 5.76
C ALA A 91 13.40 12.52 7.08
N ASP A 92 12.67 11.64 7.75
CA ASP A 92 13.09 10.93 8.96
C ASP A 92 13.32 9.46 8.62
N SER A 93 14.46 8.91 9.03
CA SER A 93 14.86 7.55 8.64
C SER A 93 13.90 6.49 9.16
N ALA A 94 13.41 6.61 10.39
CA ALA A 94 12.48 5.61 10.96
C ALA A 94 11.13 5.63 10.26
N LYS A 95 10.65 6.81 9.87
CA LYS A 95 9.43 6.95 9.07
C LYS A 95 9.62 6.43 7.66
N ALA A 96 10.77 6.72 7.03
CA ALA A 96 11.12 6.19 5.71
C ALA A 96 11.20 4.66 5.73
N ASP A 97 11.80 4.05 6.75
CA ASP A 97 11.87 2.61 6.92
C ASP A 97 10.49 1.96 7.08
N TYR A 98 9.59 2.60 7.83
CA TYR A 98 8.21 2.14 7.96
C TYR A 98 7.47 2.20 6.62
N MET A 99 7.60 3.30 5.88
CA MET A 99 6.97 3.48 4.57
C MET A 99 7.51 2.46 3.56
N ARG A 100 8.82 2.21 3.57
CA ARG A 100 9.48 1.19 2.74
C ARG A 100 8.92 -0.21 3.03
N THR A 101 8.72 -0.55 4.30
CA THR A 101 8.09 -1.82 4.70
C THR A 101 6.67 -1.94 4.14
N CYS A 102 5.86 -0.89 4.23
CA CYS A 102 4.52 -0.87 3.65
C CYS A 102 4.53 -1.10 2.13
N ILE A 103 5.49 -0.50 1.42
CA ILE A 103 5.63 -0.68 -0.04
C ILE A 103 6.10 -2.10 -0.36
N ALA A 104 7.04 -2.66 0.41
CA ALA A 104 7.48 -4.05 0.24
C ALA A 104 6.31 -5.03 0.36
N ASP A 105 5.42 -4.85 1.34
CA ASP A 105 4.21 -5.65 1.50
C ASP A 105 3.27 -5.54 0.29
N LEU A 106 3.15 -4.35 -0.31
CA LEU A 106 2.36 -4.15 -1.53
C LEU A 106 2.99 -4.85 -2.73
N ILE A 107 4.31 -4.82 -2.88
CA ILE A 107 5.03 -5.54 -3.94
C ILE A 107 4.81 -7.05 -3.81
N ILE A 108 4.95 -7.60 -2.60
CA ILE A 108 4.72 -9.01 -2.30
C ILE A 108 3.28 -9.38 -2.65
N THR A 109 2.31 -8.58 -2.22
CA THR A 109 0.90 -8.81 -2.52
C THR A 109 0.63 -8.75 -4.02
N GLN A 110 1.14 -7.76 -4.74
CA GLN A 110 0.97 -7.64 -6.18
C GLN A 110 1.61 -8.83 -6.93
N SER A 111 2.77 -9.28 -6.50
CA SER A 111 3.44 -10.46 -7.04
C SER A 111 2.62 -11.73 -6.81
N ALA A 112 2.04 -11.88 -5.62
CA ALA A 112 1.14 -12.99 -5.31
C ALA A 112 -0.15 -12.96 -6.15
N ILE A 113 -0.70 -11.77 -6.44
CA ILE A 113 -1.85 -11.63 -7.34
C ILE A 113 -1.48 -12.13 -8.74
N TYR A 114 -0.35 -11.69 -9.29
CA TYR A 114 0.11 -12.17 -10.60
C TYR A 114 0.36 -13.68 -10.61
N SER A 115 0.94 -14.22 -9.55
CA SER A 115 1.22 -15.67 -9.42
C SER A 115 -0.04 -16.52 -9.24
N SER A 116 -1.19 -15.90 -8.96
CA SER A 116 -2.48 -16.60 -8.83
C SER A 116 -3.18 -16.92 -10.17
N TYR A 117 -2.66 -16.38 -11.27
CA TYR A 117 -3.15 -16.69 -12.62
C TYR A 117 -2.50 -17.96 -13.17
N PRO A 118 -3.17 -18.66 -14.14
CA PRO A 118 -2.57 -19.83 -14.77
C PRO A 118 -1.24 -19.51 -15.46
N ASP A 119 -0.29 -20.45 -15.45
CA ASP A 119 1.01 -20.33 -16.13
C ASP A 119 0.88 -20.11 -17.64
N SER A 120 -0.22 -20.54 -18.24
CA SER A 120 -0.53 -20.36 -19.66
C SER A 120 -0.94 -18.93 -20.01
N ASP A 121 -1.26 -18.07 -19.04
CA ASP A 121 -1.62 -16.68 -19.27
C ASP A 121 -0.38 -15.82 -19.56
N MET A 122 -0.01 -15.80 -20.84
CA MET A 122 1.17 -15.06 -21.33
C MET A 122 1.02 -13.54 -21.16
N GLU A 123 -0.19 -13.00 -21.20
CA GLU A 123 -0.43 -11.57 -21.00
C GLU A 123 -0.20 -11.18 -19.53
N ASN A 124 -0.70 -11.98 -18.60
CA ASN A 124 -0.45 -11.79 -17.17
C ASN A 124 1.06 -11.87 -16.85
N ARG A 125 1.79 -12.81 -17.46
CA ARG A 125 3.25 -12.92 -17.28
C ARG A 125 3.99 -11.66 -17.76
N LYS A 126 3.61 -11.09 -18.91
CA LYS A 126 4.20 -9.83 -19.40
C LYS A 126 3.93 -8.68 -18.42
N ARG A 127 2.70 -8.55 -17.95
CA ARG A 127 2.31 -7.54 -16.97
C ARG A 127 3.10 -7.67 -15.67
N PHE A 128 3.32 -8.90 -15.20
CA PHE A 128 4.14 -9.15 -14.01
C PHE A 128 5.59 -8.71 -14.23
N MET A 129 6.21 -9.08 -15.35
CA MET A 129 7.60 -8.67 -15.66
C MET A 129 7.73 -7.15 -15.76
N GLU A 130 6.75 -6.48 -16.36
CA GLU A 130 6.72 -5.02 -16.46
C GLU A 130 6.59 -4.36 -15.08
N PHE A 131 5.69 -4.87 -14.24
CA PHE A 131 5.53 -4.43 -12.86
C PHE A 131 6.84 -4.57 -12.08
N ASP A 132 7.45 -5.76 -12.08
CA ASP A 132 8.68 -6.05 -11.34
C ASP A 132 9.84 -5.14 -11.80
N ARG A 133 10.01 -4.97 -13.10
CA ARG A 133 11.02 -4.04 -13.65
C ARG A 133 10.78 -2.62 -13.17
N LYS A 134 9.55 -2.11 -13.26
CA LYS A 134 9.20 -0.74 -12.86
C LYS A 134 9.37 -0.54 -11.35
N ALA A 135 8.97 -1.49 -10.54
CA ALA A 135 9.14 -1.42 -9.09
C ALA A 135 10.63 -1.37 -8.70
N LYS A 136 11.49 -2.18 -9.33
CA LYS A 136 12.95 -2.15 -9.14
C LYS A 136 13.58 -0.80 -9.56
N GLU A 137 13.09 -0.21 -10.65
CA GLU A 137 13.57 1.10 -11.10
C GLU A 137 13.18 2.23 -10.13
N LEU A 138 12.01 2.15 -9.49
CA LEU A 138 11.49 3.19 -8.58
C LEU A 138 12.13 3.15 -7.19
N SER A 139 12.45 1.98 -6.68
CA SER A 139 13.04 1.79 -5.35
C SER A 139 13.92 0.54 -5.32
N PRO A 140 15.16 0.62 -5.86
CA PRO A 140 16.10 -0.50 -5.84
C PRO A 140 16.35 -1.04 -4.43
N GLU A 141 16.38 -0.14 -3.45
CA GLU A 141 16.63 -0.43 -2.03
C GLU A 141 15.57 -1.33 -1.35
N ILE A 142 14.43 -1.54 -1.98
CA ILE A 142 13.40 -2.47 -1.47
C ILE A 142 13.71 -3.91 -1.88
N TYR A 143 14.54 -4.10 -2.90
CA TYR A 143 14.92 -5.43 -3.43
C TYR A 143 16.26 -5.94 -2.88
N GLU A 144 16.99 -5.12 -2.13
CA GLU A 144 18.23 -5.48 -1.43
C GLU A 144 17.93 -6.12 -0.06
#